data_ada5b6505675ac1fcc6be36693b7bcde
#
_entry.id   ada5b6505675ac1fcc6be36693b7bcde
#
_cell.length_a   1.000
_cell.length_b   1.000
_cell.length_c   1.000
_cell.angle_alpha   90.00
_cell.angle_beta   90.00
_cell.angle_gamma   90.00
#
_symmetry.space_group_name_H-M   'P 1'
#
loop_
_entity.id
_entity.type
_entity.pdbx_description
1 polymer ?
#
loop_
_entity_poly.entity_id
_entity_poly.type
_entity_poly.pdbx_seq_one_letter_code
_entity_poly.pdbx_strand_id
1 'polypeptide(L)'
;MKETLSDEDIVFLLGLTEPEDCKKLQEAAYKKTTELMGNKVYYRGLIEVSNVCTVDCRYCGIRKDNYGVHRYTLTKDEILSAAMFAAENGYGSICLQAGERNDPKFISFISDCLREIHRKTVSESLLDGLGITLSLGDQTKEVYEEWAEASGNRKNLRYLARFESSNHELFDFLHNVPHKKSKHLEHRLQCLQWLKECG
;
A
#
# COMPACT_ATOMS: atom_id res chain seq x y z
N MET A 1 -28.99 -2.05 -14.80
CA MET A 1 -27.58 -2.48 -14.67
C MET A 1 -27.55 -3.56 -13.61
N LYS A 2 -26.88 -4.69 -13.84
CA LYS A 2 -26.75 -5.77 -12.83
C LYS A 2 -26.09 -5.20 -11.57
N GLU A 3 -26.52 -5.61 -10.38
CA GLU A 3 -25.88 -5.19 -9.12
C GLU A 3 -24.47 -5.77 -8.95
N THR A 4 -24.26 -6.97 -9.51
CA THR A 4 -22.95 -7.64 -9.54
C THR A 4 -22.63 -8.04 -10.98
N LEU A 5 -21.38 -7.87 -11.38
CA LEU A 5 -20.85 -8.33 -12.66
C LEU A 5 -20.40 -9.78 -12.54
N SER A 6 -20.66 -10.61 -13.56
CA SER A 6 -20.03 -11.93 -13.70
C SER A 6 -18.62 -11.80 -14.27
N ASP A 7 -17.84 -12.89 -14.22
CA ASP A 7 -16.50 -12.91 -14.82
C ASP A 7 -16.55 -12.64 -16.33
N GLU A 8 -17.58 -13.14 -17.01
CA GLU A 8 -17.80 -12.90 -18.45
C GLU A 8 -18.14 -11.42 -18.70
N ASP A 9 -18.95 -10.77 -17.84
CA ASP A 9 -19.23 -9.34 -17.94
C ASP A 9 -17.93 -8.53 -17.78
N ILE A 10 -17.07 -8.91 -16.84
CA ILE A 10 -15.78 -8.24 -16.59
C ILE A 10 -14.85 -8.40 -17.81
N VAL A 11 -14.71 -9.62 -18.34
CA VAL A 11 -13.90 -9.89 -19.54
C VAL A 11 -14.40 -9.08 -20.73
N PHE A 12 -15.72 -9.05 -20.95
CA PHE A 12 -16.32 -8.25 -22.01
C PHE A 12 -16.02 -6.76 -21.88
N LEU A 13 -16.22 -6.20 -20.68
CA LEU A 13 -15.98 -4.77 -20.42
C LEU A 13 -14.51 -4.38 -20.56
N LEU A 14 -13.59 -5.24 -20.09
CA LEU A 14 -12.14 -5.03 -20.24
C LEU A 14 -11.67 -5.20 -21.69
N GLY A 15 -12.40 -5.94 -22.52
CA GLY A 15 -12.12 -6.15 -23.94
C GLY A 15 -12.64 -5.05 -24.86
N LEU A 16 -13.33 -4.02 -24.35
CA LEU A 16 -13.83 -2.93 -25.17
C LEU A 16 -12.70 -2.11 -25.77
N THR A 17 -12.73 -1.92 -27.09
CA THR A 17 -11.75 -1.14 -27.86
C THR A 17 -12.39 0.03 -28.62
N GLU A 18 -13.68 -0.07 -28.92
CA GLU A 18 -14.40 1.00 -29.64
C GLU A 18 -14.57 2.23 -28.77
N PRO A 19 -14.15 3.43 -29.22
CA PRO A 19 -14.17 4.66 -28.42
C PRO A 19 -15.55 5.01 -27.86
N GLU A 20 -16.61 4.80 -28.64
CA GLU A 20 -18.00 5.07 -28.21
C GLU A 20 -18.43 4.14 -27.07
N ASP A 21 -18.05 2.87 -27.10
CA ASP A 21 -18.41 1.91 -26.05
C ASP A 21 -17.56 2.12 -24.79
N CYS A 22 -16.27 2.43 -24.95
CA CYS A 22 -15.42 2.87 -23.84
C CYS A 22 -15.98 4.12 -23.15
N LYS A 23 -16.48 5.10 -23.91
CA LYS A 23 -17.11 6.31 -23.38
C LYS A 23 -18.38 5.99 -22.59
N LYS A 24 -19.26 5.13 -23.10
CA LYS A 24 -20.46 4.68 -22.38
C LYS A 24 -20.10 4.02 -21.05
N LEU A 25 -19.07 3.16 -21.04
CA LEU A 25 -18.58 2.52 -19.82
C LEU A 25 -18.07 3.55 -18.80
N GLN A 26 -17.26 4.52 -19.26
CA GLN A 26 -16.75 5.60 -18.40
C GLN A 26 -17.88 6.47 -17.81
N GLU A 27 -18.87 6.85 -18.62
CA GLU A 27 -20.02 7.61 -18.16
C GLU A 27 -20.84 6.83 -17.11
N ALA A 28 -21.06 5.54 -17.34
CA ALA A 28 -21.77 4.67 -16.38
C ALA A 28 -20.98 4.53 -15.06
N ALA A 29 -19.66 4.33 -15.14
CA ALA A 29 -18.78 4.25 -13.98
C ALA A 29 -18.75 5.58 -13.20
N TYR A 30 -18.62 6.71 -13.90
CA TYR A 30 -18.66 8.05 -13.28
C TYR A 30 -19.99 8.29 -12.56
N LYS A 31 -21.12 7.99 -13.21
CA LYS A 31 -22.45 8.13 -12.59
C LYS A 31 -22.54 7.28 -11.31
N LYS A 32 -22.13 6.02 -11.38
CA LYS A 32 -22.16 5.12 -10.21
C LYS A 32 -21.26 5.62 -9.07
N THR A 33 -20.06 6.09 -9.40
CA THR A 33 -19.12 6.65 -8.42
C THR A 33 -19.70 7.89 -7.74
N THR A 34 -20.25 8.83 -8.51
CA THR A 34 -20.82 10.07 -7.96
C THR A 34 -22.08 9.83 -7.13
N GLU A 35 -22.90 8.85 -7.50
CA GLU A 35 -24.06 8.44 -6.70
C GLU A 35 -23.66 7.88 -5.33
N LEU A 36 -22.56 7.10 -5.26
CA LEU A 36 -22.13 6.43 -4.02
C LEU A 36 -21.20 7.28 -3.17
N MET A 37 -20.28 7.99 -3.80
CA MET A 37 -19.16 8.68 -3.12
C MET A 37 -19.26 10.22 -3.19
N GLY A 38 -20.23 10.74 -3.96
CA GLY A 38 -20.31 12.16 -4.27
C GLY A 38 -19.22 12.61 -5.25
N ASN A 39 -19.24 13.87 -5.62
CA ASN A 39 -18.25 14.47 -6.52
C ASN A 39 -17.08 15.06 -5.72
N LYS A 40 -16.35 14.19 -5.00
CA LYS A 40 -15.22 14.58 -4.14
C LYS A 40 -14.01 13.71 -4.42
N VAL A 41 -12.85 14.33 -4.36
CA VAL A 41 -11.54 13.66 -4.37
C VAL A 41 -10.89 13.82 -3.01
N TYR A 42 -10.41 12.71 -2.46
CA TYR A 42 -9.73 12.69 -1.17
C TYR A 42 -8.22 12.58 -1.37
N TYR A 43 -7.47 13.49 -0.77
CA TYR A 43 -6.02 13.44 -0.77
C TYR A 43 -5.51 12.47 0.28
N ARG A 44 -4.42 11.79 -0.06
CA ARG A 44 -3.64 10.98 0.87
C ARG A 44 -2.21 11.46 0.87
N GLY A 45 -1.65 11.69 2.06
CA GLY A 45 -0.22 11.99 2.20
C GLY A 45 0.62 10.76 1.86
N LEU A 46 1.74 10.96 1.19
CA LEU A 46 2.73 9.91 0.95
C LEU A 46 4.02 10.28 1.67
N ILE A 47 4.50 9.38 2.54
CA ILE A 47 5.76 9.50 3.26
C ILE A 47 6.67 8.37 2.82
N GLU A 48 7.71 8.70 2.06
CA GLU A 48 8.74 7.79 1.61
C GLU A 48 9.74 7.56 2.76
N VAL A 49 9.43 6.61 3.64
CA VAL A 49 10.18 6.36 4.90
C VAL A 49 11.62 5.96 4.65
N SER A 50 11.85 5.13 3.62
CA SER A 50 13.20 4.63 3.28
C SER A 50 13.23 4.08 1.86
N ASN A 51 14.35 4.30 1.18
CA ASN A 51 14.64 3.67 -0.11
C ASN A 51 15.62 2.49 0.01
N VAL A 52 15.91 2.03 1.22
CA VAL A 52 16.69 0.81 1.45
C VAL A 52 15.81 -0.40 1.17
N CYS A 53 16.28 -1.30 0.30
CA CYS A 53 15.56 -2.51 -0.08
C CYS A 53 16.49 -3.73 -0.07
N THR A 54 15.96 -4.90 0.26
CA THR A 54 16.69 -6.17 0.28
C THR A 54 16.47 -7.02 -0.97
N VAL A 55 15.61 -6.56 -1.90
CA VAL A 55 15.18 -7.30 -3.11
C VAL A 55 15.67 -6.60 -4.37
N ASP A 56 15.91 -7.38 -5.43
CA ASP A 56 16.43 -6.92 -6.71
C ASP A 56 15.39 -7.03 -7.85
N CYS A 57 14.17 -6.50 -7.64
CA CYS A 57 13.15 -6.48 -8.69
C CYS A 57 13.67 -5.72 -9.92
N ARG A 58 13.58 -6.34 -11.11
CA ARG A 58 14.17 -5.84 -12.37
C ARG A 58 13.67 -4.45 -12.79
N TYR A 59 12.45 -4.12 -12.43
CA TYR A 59 11.79 -2.85 -12.77
C TYR A 59 12.01 -1.72 -11.75
N CYS A 60 12.59 -2.04 -10.57
CA CYS A 60 12.59 -1.11 -9.44
C CYS A 60 13.86 -0.25 -9.39
N GLY A 61 13.68 1.07 -9.36
CA GLY A 61 14.78 2.03 -9.24
C GLY A 61 15.51 1.94 -7.90
N ILE A 62 14.84 1.52 -6.82
CA ILE A 62 15.44 1.34 -5.49
C ILE A 62 15.84 -0.11 -5.18
N ARG A 63 15.92 -0.99 -6.20
CA ARG A 63 16.39 -2.36 -6.01
C ARG A 63 17.74 -2.39 -5.31
N LYS A 64 18.03 -3.48 -4.59
CA LYS A 64 19.22 -3.63 -3.75
C LYS A 64 20.53 -3.27 -4.48
N ASP A 65 20.70 -3.79 -5.68
CA ASP A 65 21.97 -3.66 -6.44
C ASP A 65 22.03 -2.41 -7.35
N ASN A 66 21.10 -1.46 -7.17
CA ASN A 66 21.28 -0.15 -7.79
C ASN A 66 22.17 0.73 -6.91
N TYR A 67 23.47 0.67 -7.14
CA TYR A 67 24.48 1.43 -6.38
C TYR A 67 24.54 2.91 -6.75
N GLY A 68 23.86 3.33 -7.83
CA GLY A 68 23.76 4.73 -8.24
C GLY A 68 22.73 5.54 -7.42
N VAL A 69 22.03 4.91 -6.47
CA VAL A 69 21.01 5.56 -5.65
C VAL A 69 21.53 5.88 -4.27
N HIS A 70 21.46 7.15 -3.88
CA HIS A 70 21.72 7.55 -2.49
C HIS A 70 20.68 6.91 -1.57
N ARG A 71 21.11 6.14 -0.57
CA ARG A 71 20.24 5.45 0.38
C ARG A 71 19.98 6.31 1.60
N TYR A 72 18.70 6.31 2.04
CA TYR A 72 18.27 7.02 3.24
C TYR A 72 17.23 6.21 4.02
N THR A 73 17.06 6.58 5.26
CA THR A 73 15.91 6.25 6.11
C THR A 73 15.59 7.51 6.91
N LEU A 74 14.35 7.97 6.86
CA LEU A 74 13.88 9.10 7.65
C LEU A 74 13.96 8.80 9.13
N THR A 75 14.21 9.82 9.92
CA THR A 75 14.10 9.76 11.37
C THR A 75 12.63 9.68 11.80
N LYS A 76 12.38 9.24 13.03
CA LYS A 76 11.02 9.23 13.58
C LYS A 76 10.41 10.65 13.62
N ASP A 77 11.20 11.66 13.96
CA ASP A 77 10.72 13.04 14.03
C ASP A 77 10.32 13.60 12.65
N GLU A 78 11.04 13.27 11.58
CA GLU A 78 10.67 13.62 10.21
C GLU A 78 9.35 12.98 9.80
N ILE A 79 9.17 11.68 10.10
CA ILE A 79 7.93 10.96 9.83
C ILE A 79 6.76 11.56 10.61
N LEU A 80 6.94 11.83 11.90
CA LEU A 80 5.91 12.43 12.74
C LEU A 80 5.55 13.84 12.30
N SER A 81 6.53 14.66 11.92
CA SER A 81 6.29 16.01 11.39
C SER A 81 5.45 15.96 10.11
N ALA A 82 5.76 15.05 9.20
CA ALA A 82 4.98 14.87 7.97
C ALA A 82 3.55 14.36 8.25
N ALA A 83 3.39 13.44 9.20
CA ALA A 83 2.09 12.93 9.61
C ALA A 83 1.22 14.01 10.27
N MET A 84 1.80 14.81 11.14
CA MET A 84 1.12 15.97 11.78
C MET A 84 0.70 17.00 10.73
N PHE A 85 1.61 17.35 9.79
CA PHE A 85 1.26 18.23 8.67
C PHE A 85 0.04 17.72 7.90
N ALA A 86 -0.02 16.41 7.59
CA ALA A 86 -1.15 15.83 6.90
C ALA A 86 -2.46 15.96 7.71
N ALA A 87 -2.41 15.65 9.01
CA ALA A 87 -3.57 15.76 9.90
C ALA A 87 -4.07 17.21 10.02
N GLU A 88 -3.18 18.18 10.21
CA GLU A 88 -3.50 19.59 10.35
C GLU A 88 -4.05 20.22 9.06
N ASN A 89 -3.68 19.68 7.90
CA ASN A 89 -4.16 20.13 6.60
C ASN A 89 -5.37 19.32 6.06
N GLY A 90 -6.04 18.57 6.94
CA GLY A 90 -7.29 17.87 6.60
C GLY A 90 -7.12 16.64 5.71
N TYR A 91 -5.93 16.07 5.63
CA TYR A 91 -5.74 14.77 5.00
C TYR A 91 -6.30 13.69 5.93
N GLY A 92 -7.24 12.91 5.45
CA GLY A 92 -7.83 11.84 6.27
C GLY A 92 -6.90 10.62 6.44
N SER A 93 -5.84 10.51 5.66
CA SER A 93 -4.93 9.37 5.69
C SER A 93 -3.55 9.67 5.08
N ILE A 94 -2.58 8.83 5.48
CA ILE A 94 -1.23 8.81 4.89
C ILE A 94 -0.87 7.41 4.42
N CYS A 95 0.13 7.33 3.55
CA CYS A 95 0.81 6.09 3.19
C CYS A 95 2.26 6.15 3.65
N LEU A 96 2.70 5.20 4.46
CA LEU A 96 4.10 4.99 4.79
C LEU A 96 4.67 3.98 3.79
N GLN A 97 5.59 4.42 2.95
CA GLN A 97 6.18 3.59 1.91
C GLN A 97 7.68 3.43 2.12
N ALA A 98 8.19 2.23 1.84
CA ALA A 98 9.63 1.97 1.84
C ALA A 98 9.98 0.84 0.84
N GLY A 99 11.28 0.64 0.63
CA GLY A 99 11.79 -0.62 0.13
C GLY A 99 11.50 -1.76 1.12
N GLU A 100 11.54 -3.00 0.63
CA GLU A 100 11.30 -4.16 1.47
C GLU A 100 12.46 -4.40 2.44
N ARG A 101 12.14 -4.37 3.72
CA ARG A 101 13.04 -4.65 4.84
C ARG A 101 12.32 -5.51 5.86
N ASN A 102 13.01 -6.52 6.37
CA ASN A 102 12.51 -7.44 7.40
C ASN A 102 13.49 -7.61 8.56
N ASP A 103 14.39 -6.64 8.74
CA ASP A 103 15.26 -6.62 9.91
C ASP A 103 14.49 -6.13 11.16
N PRO A 104 14.74 -6.74 12.35
CA PRO A 104 13.99 -6.44 13.56
C PRO A 104 14.04 -4.96 13.97
N LYS A 105 15.14 -4.26 13.68
CA LYS A 105 15.28 -2.83 14.00
C LYS A 105 14.30 -1.98 13.19
N PHE A 106 14.14 -2.30 11.90
CA PHE A 106 13.19 -1.58 11.04
C PHE A 106 11.73 -1.89 11.43
N ILE A 107 11.43 -3.15 11.74
CA ILE A 107 10.10 -3.56 12.18
C ILE A 107 9.69 -2.80 13.45
N SER A 108 10.54 -2.83 14.47
CA SER A 108 10.29 -2.10 15.73
C SER A 108 10.20 -0.58 15.52
N PHE A 109 11.04 -0.01 14.64
CA PHE A 109 11.00 1.40 14.29
C PHE A 109 9.65 1.81 13.67
N ILE A 110 9.11 1.00 12.75
CA ILE A 110 7.77 1.24 12.17
C ILE A 110 6.69 1.13 13.25
N SER A 111 6.76 0.13 14.12
CA SER A 111 5.82 -0.04 15.24
C SER A 111 5.80 1.20 16.15
N ASP A 112 6.97 1.75 16.44
CA ASP A 112 7.09 2.97 17.26
C ASP A 112 6.53 4.20 16.54
N CYS A 113 6.77 4.33 15.24
CA CYS A 113 6.18 5.41 14.43
C CYS A 113 4.64 5.31 14.43
N LEU A 114 4.08 4.11 14.24
CA LEU A 114 2.63 3.90 14.22
C LEU A 114 1.98 4.31 15.54
N ARG A 115 2.53 3.88 16.69
CA ARG A 115 2.02 4.26 18.02
C ARG A 115 2.02 5.78 18.22
N GLU A 116 3.12 6.44 17.86
CA GLU A 116 3.25 7.88 18.03
C GLU A 116 2.36 8.68 17.06
N ILE A 117 2.21 8.23 15.81
CA ILE A 117 1.29 8.86 14.84
C ILE A 117 -0.13 8.79 15.40
N HIS A 118 -0.60 7.60 15.81
CA HIS A 118 -1.93 7.45 16.38
C HIS A 118 -2.11 8.38 17.59
N ARG A 119 -1.21 8.30 18.57
CA ARG A 119 -1.28 9.11 19.80
C ARG A 119 -1.35 10.60 19.54
N LYS A 120 -0.62 11.10 18.52
CA LYS A 120 -0.52 12.53 18.22
C LYS A 120 -1.65 13.05 17.32
N THR A 121 -2.27 12.20 16.52
CA THR A 121 -3.28 12.61 15.51
C THR A 121 -4.72 12.38 15.97
N VAL A 122 -4.95 11.66 17.07
CA VAL A 122 -6.29 11.59 17.70
C VAL A 122 -6.68 12.97 18.20
N SER A 123 -7.83 13.47 17.72
CA SER A 123 -8.36 14.80 18.04
C SER A 123 -9.89 14.80 17.93
N GLU A 124 -10.54 15.89 18.28
CA GLU A 124 -12.00 16.04 18.13
C GLU A 124 -12.47 15.92 16.67
N SER A 125 -11.63 16.31 15.70
CA SER A 125 -11.91 16.19 14.26
C SER A 125 -11.47 14.85 13.66
N LEU A 126 -10.64 14.09 14.34
CA LEU A 126 -10.06 12.80 13.94
C LEU A 126 -10.10 11.83 15.12
N LEU A 127 -11.31 11.43 15.53
CA LEU A 127 -11.53 10.58 16.72
C LEU A 127 -10.74 9.27 16.70
N ASP A 128 -10.55 8.71 15.51
CA ASP A 128 -9.81 7.47 15.28
C ASP A 128 -8.32 7.69 14.92
N GLY A 129 -7.86 8.94 14.94
CA GLY A 129 -6.55 9.33 14.44
C GLY A 129 -6.44 9.26 12.92
N LEU A 130 -5.26 9.59 12.41
CA LEU A 130 -4.97 9.59 10.98
C LEU A 130 -4.99 8.16 10.42
N GLY A 131 -5.74 7.92 9.34
CA GLY A 131 -5.73 6.64 8.63
C GLY A 131 -4.36 6.33 8.05
N ILE A 132 -3.88 5.09 8.19
CA ILE A 132 -2.54 4.71 7.74
C ILE A 132 -2.63 3.58 6.71
N THR A 133 -1.90 3.71 5.63
CA THR A 133 -1.62 2.60 4.71
C THR A 133 -0.13 2.29 4.78
N LEU A 134 0.23 1.03 4.98
CA LEU A 134 1.61 0.56 4.92
C LEU A 134 1.90 -0.02 3.54
N SER A 135 3.05 0.32 2.96
CA SER A 135 3.58 -0.23 1.71
C SER A 135 5.06 -0.57 1.91
N LEU A 136 5.34 -1.64 2.68
CA LEU A 136 6.65 -1.97 3.23
C LEU A 136 7.20 -3.33 2.76
N GLY A 137 6.66 -3.87 1.64
CA GLY A 137 7.07 -5.15 1.08
C GLY A 137 6.40 -6.36 1.75
N ASP A 138 6.92 -7.55 1.49
CA ASP A 138 6.39 -8.79 2.07
C ASP A 138 6.94 -8.99 3.47
N GLN A 139 6.03 -9.33 4.40
CA GLN A 139 6.37 -9.58 5.81
C GLN A 139 5.81 -10.92 6.28
N THR A 140 6.10 -11.31 7.51
CA THR A 140 5.47 -12.46 8.16
C THR A 140 4.13 -12.07 8.78
N LYS A 141 3.31 -13.05 9.12
CA LYS A 141 2.03 -12.82 9.79
C LYS A 141 2.20 -12.06 11.11
N GLU A 142 3.19 -12.44 11.89
CA GLU A 142 3.49 -11.83 13.19
C GLU A 142 3.83 -10.33 13.05
N VAL A 143 4.53 -9.94 11.98
CA VAL A 143 4.84 -8.54 11.71
C VAL A 143 3.58 -7.76 11.32
N TYR A 144 2.70 -8.35 10.51
CA TYR A 144 1.42 -7.72 10.17
C TYR A 144 0.55 -7.52 11.42
N GLU A 145 0.50 -8.50 12.31
CA GLU A 145 -0.21 -8.41 13.58
C GLU A 145 0.40 -7.35 14.51
N GLU A 146 1.73 -7.33 14.65
CA GLU A 146 2.44 -6.32 15.44
C GLU A 146 2.13 -4.90 14.95
N TRP A 147 2.16 -4.66 13.64
CA TRP A 147 1.87 -3.35 13.09
C TRP A 147 0.37 -2.99 13.20
N ALA A 148 -0.51 -3.97 13.08
CA ALA A 148 -1.93 -3.76 13.29
C ALA A 148 -2.24 -3.34 14.74
N GLU A 149 -1.59 -3.95 15.73
CA GLU A 149 -1.68 -3.55 17.13
C GLU A 149 -1.05 -2.18 17.38
N ALA A 150 0.15 -1.95 16.84
CA ALA A 150 0.86 -0.69 16.99
C ALA A 150 0.12 0.51 16.40
N SER A 151 -0.73 0.30 15.40
CA SER A 151 -1.53 1.37 14.77
C SER A 151 -2.56 2.01 15.71
N GLY A 152 -2.90 1.34 16.82
CA GLY A 152 -3.92 1.78 17.78
C GLY A 152 -5.36 1.69 17.26
N ASN A 153 -5.57 1.56 15.95
CA ASN A 153 -6.88 1.37 15.33
C ASN A 153 -6.79 0.52 14.07
N ARG A 154 -7.03 -0.78 14.20
CA ARG A 154 -7.00 -1.74 13.08
C ARG A 154 -7.91 -1.35 11.91
N LYS A 155 -9.07 -0.73 12.17
CA LYS A 155 -10.01 -0.32 11.11
C LYS A 155 -9.47 0.80 10.22
N ASN A 156 -8.56 1.61 10.74
CA ASN A 156 -7.91 2.70 10.01
C ASN A 156 -6.56 2.31 9.41
N LEU A 157 -6.10 1.07 9.66
CA LEU A 157 -4.89 0.54 9.04
C LEU A 157 -5.24 -0.22 7.76
N ARG A 158 -4.44 0.00 6.72
CA ARG A 158 -4.47 -0.74 5.46
C ARG A 158 -3.07 -1.17 5.08
N TYR A 159 -2.97 -2.25 4.35
CA TYR A 159 -1.72 -2.68 3.76
C TYR A 159 -1.80 -2.71 2.24
N LEU A 160 -0.87 -2.06 1.57
CA LEU A 160 -0.74 -2.09 0.12
C LEU A 160 0.27 -3.19 -0.24
N ALA A 161 -0.23 -4.39 -0.49
CA ALA A 161 0.55 -5.48 -1.06
C ALA A 161 0.64 -5.28 -2.57
N ARG A 162 1.82 -4.93 -3.06
CA ARG A 162 2.07 -4.74 -4.49
C ARG A 162 2.04 -6.08 -5.19
N PHE A 163 1.14 -6.25 -6.15
CA PHE A 163 0.91 -7.55 -6.77
C PHE A 163 1.59 -7.71 -8.15
N GLU A 164 1.78 -6.65 -8.89
CA GLU A 164 2.37 -6.46 -10.23
C GLU A 164 1.81 -7.40 -11.29
N SER A 165 1.86 -8.74 -11.09
CA SER A 165 1.39 -9.72 -12.07
C SER A 165 0.86 -10.99 -11.42
N SER A 166 -0.25 -11.54 -11.94
CA SER A 166 -0.77 -12.86 -11.59
C SER A 166 -0.21 -13.97 -12.49
N ASN A 167 0.54 -13.63 -13.53
CA ASN A 167 1.23 -14.60 -14.37
C ASN A 167 2.53 -15.04 -13.69
N HIS A 168 2.66 -16.34 -13.40
CA HIS A 168 3.81 -16.90 -12.68
C HIS A 168 5.14 -16.64 -13.38
N GLU A 169 5.22 -16.87 -14.68
CA GLU A 169 6.46 -16.71 -15.45
C GLU A 169 6.91 -15.24 -15.46
N LEU A 170 5.95 -14.33 -15.65
CA LEU A 170 6.22 -12.90 -15.62
C LEU A 170 6.60 -12.43 -14.22
N PHE A 171 5.90 -12.91 -13.17
CA PHE A 171 6.22 -12.60 -11.79
C PHE A 171 7.65 -13.03 -11.46
N ASP A 172 8.02 -14.24 -11.80
CA ASP A 172 9.36 -14.78 -11.58
C ASP A 172 10.41 -14.02 -12.40
N PHE A 173 10.14 -13.71 -13.64
CA PHE A 173 11.04 -12.88 -14.44
C PHE A 173 11.29 -11.51 -13.80
N LEU A 174 10.26 -10.87 -13.26
CA LEU A 174 10.36 -9.53 -12.67
C LEU A 174 11.09 -9.54 -11.31
N HIS A 175 10.92 -10.59 -10.50
CA HIS A 175 11.35 -10.61 -9.10
C HIS A 175 12.53 -11.53 -8.81
N ASN A 176 12.77 -12.55 -9.65
CA ASN A 176 13.83 -13.51 -9.40
C ASN A 176 15.07 -13.18 -10.20
N VAL A 177 16.05 -12.59 -9.52
CA VAL A 177 17.37 -12.36 -10.07
C VAL A 177 18.26 -13.51 -9.60
N PRO A 178 18.99 -14.21 -10.50
CA PRO A 178 19.84 -15.34 -10.12
C PRO A 178 20.78 -14.98 -8.95
N HIS A 179 20.90 -15.90 -8.00
CA HIS A 179 21.73 -15.77 -6.80
C HIS A 179 21.33 -14.65 -5.83
N LYS A 180 20.12 -14.10 -5.95
CA LYS A 180 19.57 -13.06 -5.08
C LYS A 180 18.39 -13.57 -4.25
N LYS A 181 17.95 -12.77 -3.28
CA LYS A 181 16.70 -13.04 -2.57
C LYS A 181 15.54 -13.03 -3.57
N SER A 182 14.97 -14.19 -3.80
CA SER A 182 13.84 -14.37 -4.71
C SER A 182 12.51 -14.07 -4.00
N LYS A 183 11.56 -13.58 -4.77
CA LYS A 183 10.14 -13.53 -4.40
C LYS A 183 9.37 -14.58 -5.18
N HIS A 184 8.41 -15.19 -4.55
CA HIS A 184 7.55 -16.18 -5.17
C HIS A 184 6.10 -15.72 -5.08
N LEU A 185 5.32 -15.96 -6.14
CA LEU A 185 3.93 -15.56 -6.23
C LEU A 185 3.10 -16.20 -5.10
N GLU A 186 3.37 -17.46 -4.77
CA GLU A 186 2.71 -18.19 -3.67
C GLU A 186 2.91 -17.49 -2.32
N HIS A 187 4.12 -17.00 -2.05
CA HIS A 187 4.38 -16.25 -0.82
C HIS A 187 3.60 -14.93 -0.80
N ARG A 188 3.48 -14.24 -1.94
CA ARG A 188 2.67 -13.03 -2.07
C ARG A 188 1.18 -13.31 -1.81
N LEU A 189 0.66 -14.42 -2.36
CA LEU A 189 -0.71 -14.88 -2.09
C LEU A 189 -0.91 -15.21 -0.61
N GLN A 190 0.08 -15.85 0.01
CA GLN A 190 0.07 -16.14 1.45
C GLN A 190 0.08 -14.84 2.28
N CYS A 191 0.86 -13.82 1.90
CA CYS A 191 0.83 -12.51 2.56
C CYS A 191 -0.56 -11.87 2.49
N LEU A 192 -1.24 -11.93 1.35
CA LEU A 192 -2.63 -11.44 1.21
C LEU A 192 -3.60 -12.17 2.12
N GLN A 193 -3.44 -13.50 2.26
CA GLN A 193 -4.25 -14.30 3.17
C GLN A 193 -4.01 -13.87 4.63
N TRP A 194 -2.77 -13.71 5.07
CA TRP A 194 -2.43 -13.24 6.40
C TRP A 194 -2.98 -11.84 6.68
N LEU A 195 -2.86 -10.92 5.72
CA LEU A 195 -3.43 -9.57 5.84
C LEU A 195 -4.93 -9.60 6.03
N LYS A 196 -5.65 -10.48 5.32
CA LYS A 196 -7.09 -10.69 5.49
C LYS A 196 -7.44 -11.23 6.88
N GLU A 197 -6.60 -12.12 7.44
CA GLU A 197 -6.78 -12.68 8.77
C GLU A 197 -6.50 -11.66 9.89
N CYS A 198 -5.58 -10.73 9.66
CA CYS A 198 -5.24 -9.67 10.63
C CYS A 198 -6.30 -8.55 10.68
N GLY A 199 -7.26 -8.49 9.75
CA GLY A 199 -8.33 -7.47 9.67
C GLY A 199 -8.02 -6.42 8.65
#